data_b688be2d645a3f54d9ea29ea1e76a62e
#
_entry.id   b688be2d645a3f54d9ea29ea1e76a62e
#
_cell.length_a   1.000
_cell.length_b   1.000
_cell.length_c   1.000
_cell.angle_alpha   90.00
_cell.angle_beta   90.00
_cell.angle_gamma   90.00
#
_symmetry.space_group_name_H-M   'P 1'
#
loop_
_entity.id
_entity.type
_entity.pdbx_description
1 polymer ?
#
loop_
_entity_poly.entity_id
_entity_poly.type
_entity_poly.pdbx_seq_one_letter_code
_entity_poly.pdbx_strand_id
1 'polypeptide(L)'
;MSNFERHDGVYSLDLTLDEAHILINLVEQLLELFGEGDFFHHYDANDPFAQLMSMQHEVVTPDDPVLLRLLPNAYADPEAAGDFRRFTEGAIRASKQRVLHEVRAHLAILVDQDQAGRVSDLEADTWLMALNDLRLALSVRLEIDEESFELFESLPDEDPQKSIYAVYYWLGWLQENLLHLL
;
A
#
# COMPACT_ATOMS: atom_id res chain seq x y z
N MET A 1 -4.66 14.84 -16.49
CA MET A 1 -3.58 14.48 -15.57
C MET A 1 -4.21 14.34 -14.21
N SER A 2 -4.18 13.16 -13.65
CA SER A 2 -4.81 12.86 -12.36
C SER A 2 -4.21 13.72 -11.24
N ASN A 3 -5.04 14.29 -10.40
CA ASN A 3 -4.57 15.08 -9.26
C ASN A 3 -5.58 15.05 -8.13
N PHE A 4 -5.07 15.21 -6.91
CA PHE A 4 -5.91 15.53 -5.77
C PHE A 4 -6.30 17.00 -5.79
N GLU A 5 -7.53 17.26 -5.38
CA GLU A 5 -8.07 18.60 -5.17
C GLU A 5 -8.72 18.69 -3.80
N ARG A 6 -8.74 19.90 -3.24
CA ARG A 6 -9.47 20.18 -2.00
C ARG A 6 -10.43 21.32 -2.24
N HIS A 7 -11.71 21.07 -2.06
CA HIS A 7 -12.76 22.08 -2.18
C HIS A 7 -13.68 22.04 -0.96
N ASP A 8 -13.87 23.16 -0.31
CA ASP A 8 -14.69 23.28 0.92
C ASP A 8 -14.35 22.26 2.02
N GLY A 9 -13.08 21.88 2.12
CA GLY A 9 -12.60 20.89 3.10
C GLY A 9 -12.73 19.43 2.67
N VAL A 10 -13.33 19.16 1.51
CA VAL A 10 -13.46 17.80 0.93
C VAL A 10 -12.32 17.54 -0.03
N TYR A 11 -11.64 16.40 0.15
CA TYR A 11 -10.64 15.93 -0.79
C TYR A 11 -11.28 15.08 -1.88
N SER A 12 -10.79 15.26 -3.09
CA SER A 12 -11.19 14.46 -4.25
C SER A 12 -9.98 14.12 -5.11
N LEU A 13 -10.09 13.05 -5.89
CA LEU A 13 -9.07 12.59 -6.83
C LEU A 13 -9.73 12.35 -8.18
N ASP A 14 -9.26 13.03 -9.22
CA ASP A 14 -9.64 12.76 -10.61
C ASP A 14 -8.71 11.71 -11.22
N LEU A 15 -9.27 10.66 -11.80
CA LEU A 15 -8.54 9.57 -12.44
C LEU A 15 -9.10 9.26 -13.81
N THR A 16 -8.22 8.90 -14.74
CA THR A 16 -8.60 8.15 -15.93
C THR A 16 -8.93 6.71 -15.53
N LEU A 17 -9.64 5.99 -16.41
CA LEU A 17 -9.96 4.59 -16.16
C LEU A 17 -8.71 3.72 -16.05
N ASP A 18 -7.71 3.96 -16.91
CA ASP A 18 -6.43 3.22 -16.88
C ASP A 18 -5.68 3.45 -15.55
N GLU A 19 -5.65 4.69 -15.07
CA GLU A 19 -5.04 5.03 -13.77
C GLU A 19 -5.78 4.35 -12.60
N ALA A 20 -7.12 4.31 -12.65
CA ALA A 20 -7.91 3.61 -11.65
C ALA A 20 -7.64 2.09 -11.66
N HIS A 21 -7.52 1.47 -12.85
CA HIS A 21 -7.14 0.07 -12.99
C HIS A 21 -5.72 -0.22 -12.48
N ILE A 22 -4.76 0.66 -12.75
CA ILE A 22 -3.39 0.51 -12.23
C ILE A 22 -3.41 0.53 -10.70
N LEU A 23 -4.08 1.51 -10.09
CA LEU A 23 -4.15 1.63 -8.63
C LEU A 23 -4.86 0.43 -7.99
N ILE A 24 -6.01 0.00 -8.53
CA ILE A 24 -6.76 -1.12 -7.95
C ILE A 24 -5.95 -2.43 -8.03
N ASN A 25 -5.25 -2.67 -9.15
CA ASN A 25 -4.37 -3.82 -9.31
C ASN A 25 -3.22 -3.82 -8.28
N LEU A 26 -2.58 -2.67 -8.07
CA LEU A 26 -1.51 -2.55 -7.08
C LEU A 26 -2.02 -2.77 -5.65
N VAL A 27 -3.20 -2.22 -5.32
CA VAL A 27 -3.85 -2.40 -4.03
C VAL A 27 -4.18 -3.88 -3.79
N GLU A 28 -4.75 -4.57 -4.79
CA GLU A 28 -5.11 -5.98 -4.69
C GLU A 28 -3.88 -6.89 -4.54
N GLN A 29 -2.81 -6.63 -5.29
CA GLN A 29 -1.54 -7.35 -5.13
C GLN A 29 -0.95 -7.16 -3.72
N LEU A 30 -1.06 -5.97 -3.16
CA LEU A 30 -0.56 -5.71 -1.82
C LEU A 30 -1.43 -6.35 -0.73
N LEU A 31 -2.76 -6.37 -0.91
CA LEU A 31 -3.69 -7.10 -0.05
C LEU A 31 -3.40 -8.60 -0.07
N GLU A 32 -3.19 -9.19 -1.24
CA GLU A 32 -2.81 -10.59 -1.39
C GLU A 32 -1.49 -10.88 -0.68
N LEU A 33 -0.49 -10.00 -0.81
CA LEU A 33 0.80 -10.14 -0.13
C LEU A 33 0.64 -10.07 1.40
N PHE A 34 -0.31 -9.30 1.92
CA PHE A 34 -0.65 -9.29 3.34
C PHE A 34 -1.44 -10.53 3.79
N GLY A 35 -1.73 -11.48 2.90
CA GLY A 35 -2.41 -12.73 3.24
C GLY A 35 -3.90 -12.57 3.41
N GLU A 36 -4.55 -11.81 2.53
CA GLU A 36 -6.02 -11.83 2.43
C GLU A 36 -6.47 -13.22 1.99
N GLY A 37 -7.00 -13.97 2.92
CA GLY A 37 -7.74 -15.19 2.60
C GLY A 37 -7.41 -16.41 3.45
N ASP A 38 -6.21 -16.63 3.98
CA ASP A 38 -5.93 -17.95 4.55
C ASP A 38 -5.33 -18.01 5.95
N PHE A 39 -4.68 -16.97 6.47
CA PHE A 39 -3.98 -17.09 7.75
C PHE A 39 -4.68 -16.42 8.95
N PHE A 40 -5.70 -15.59 8.73
CA PHE A 40 -6.44 -14.91 9.80
C PHE A 40 -7.95 -15.19 9.79
N HIS A 41 -8.41 -16.19 9.06
CA HIS A 41 -9.77 -16.67 9.23
C HIS A 41 -9.93 -17.20 10.63
N HIS A 42 -10.69 -16.50 11.45
CA HIS A 42 -11.30 -16.94 12.70
C HIS A 42 -10.74 -16.41 14.03
N TYR A 43 -9.98 -15.34 14.04
CA TYR A 43 -9.74 -14.68 15.32
C TYR A 43 -10.63 -13.43 15.45
N ASP A 44 -11.74 -13.58 16.16
CA ASP A 44 -12.44 -12.42 16.70
C ASP A 44 -11.44 -11.69 17.63
N ALA A 45 -11.11 -10.43 17.30
CA ALA A 45 -10.19 -9.62 18.10
C ALA A 45 -10.65 -9.45 19.56
N ASN A 46 -11.90 -9.77 19.86
CA ASN A 46 -12.51 -9.74 21.18
C ASN A 46 -12.57 -11.11 21.86
N ASP A 47 -12.10 -12.20 21.21
CA ASP A 47 -12.04 -13.51 21.84
C ASP A 47 -10.72 -13.66 22.64
N PRO A 48 -10.77 -13.69 23.99
CA PRO A 48 -9.59 -13.85 24.84
C PRO A 48 -8.84 -15.17 24.60
N PHE A 49 -9.54 -16.22 24.16
CA PHE A 49 -8.95 -17.51 23.87
C PHE A 49 -8.18 -17.50 22.55
N ALA A 50 -8.69 -16.80 21.53
CA ALA A 50 -8.01 -16.57 20.27
C ALA A 50 -6.71 -15.76 20.48
N GLN A 51 -6.75 -14.72 21.33
CA GLN A 51 -5.57 -13.98 21.72
C GLN A 51 -4.51 -14.86 22.42
N LEU A 52 -4.95 -15.74 23.33
CA LEU A 52 -4.04 -16.65 24.03
C LEU A 52 -3.39 -17.65 23.08
N MET A 53 -4.14 -18.18 22.11
CA MET A 53 -3.64 -19.14 21.12
C MET A 53 -2.71 -18.48 20.12
N SER A 54 -2.96 -17.22 19.72
CA SER A 54 -2.06 -16.46 18.85
C SER A 54 -0.71 -16.16 19.47
N MET A 55 -0.65 -16.02 20.78
CA MET A 55 0.61 -15.83 21.55
C MET A 55 1.53 -17.06 21.53
N GLN A 56 1.03 -18.23 21.16
CA GLN A 56 1.81 -19.48 21.15
C GLN A 56 2.44 -19.78 19.78
N HIS A 57 2.12 -19.01 18.74
CA HIS A 57 2.72 -19.19 17.42
C HIS A 57 4.01 -18.36 17.33
N GLU A 58 5.09 -19.00 16.94
CA GLU A 58 6.31 -18.32 16.55
C GLU A 58 6.04 -17.47 15.32
N VAL A 59 6.02 -16.16 15.48
CA VAL A 59 5.89 -15.24 14.32
C VAL A 59 7.24 -15.20 13.61
N VAL A 60 7.32 -15.95 12.53
CA VAL A 60 8.51 -15.98 11.67
C VAL A 60 8.62 -14.65 10.92
N THR A 61 9.83 -14.09 10.89
CA THR A 61 10.11 -12.90 10.06
C THR A 61 9.76 -13.22 8.60
N PRO A 62 9.00 -12.35 7.90
CA PRO A 62 8.65 -12.60 6.50
C PRO A 62 9.90 -12.77 5.63
N ASP A 63 9.89 -13.74 4.71
CA ASP A 63 10.96 -13.92 3.73
C ASP A 63 10.84 -12.92 2.56
N ASP A 64 9.64 -12.41 2.28
CA ASP A 64 9.41 -11.45 1.21
C ASP A 64 9.99 -10.07 1.58
N PRO A 65 10.89 -9.50 0.77
CA PRO A 65 11.54 -8.23 1.06
C PRO A 65 10.57 -7.04 1.10
N VAL A 66 9.43 -7.11 0.40
CA VAL A 66 8.37 -6.08 0.48
C VAL A 66 7.71 -6.13 1.85
N LEU A 67 7.38 -7.34 2.36
CA LEU A 67 6.83 -7.48 3.71
C LEU A 67 7.81 -7.01 4.77
N LEU A 68 9.10 -7.30 4.63
CA LEU A 68 10.15 -6.79 5.53
C LEU A 68 10.21 -5.25 5.53
N ARG A 69 9.99 -4.63 4.37
CA ARG A 69 9.99 -3.17 4.23
C ARG A 69 8.75 -2.54 4.87
N LEU A 70 7.59 -3.17 4.71
CA LEU A 70 6.31 -2.68 5.20
C LEU A 70 6.04 -3.00 6.67
N LEU A 71 6.70 -4.06 7.18
CA LEU A 71 6.62 -4.56 8.55
C LEU A 71 8.04 -4.71 9.12
N PRO A 72 8.78 -3.60 9.30
CA PRO A 72 10.17 -3.65 9.69
C PRO A 72 10.36 -4.16 11.13
N ASN A 73 11.53 -4.71 11.41
CA ASN A 73 11.93 -5.04 12.77
C ASN A 73 12.09 -3.76 13.60
N ALA A 74 11.53 -3.75 14.80
CA ALA A 74 11.67 -2.62 15.73
C ALA A 74 13.03 -2.59 16.45
N TYR A 75 13.72 -3.73 16.51
CA TYR A 75 14.99 -3.90 17.20
C TYR A 75 16.02 -4.57 16.30
N ALA A 76 17.29 -4.23 16.48
CA ALA A 76 18.40 -4.89 15.80
C ALA A 76 18.68 -6.29 16.34
N ASP A 77 18.39 -6.53 17.64
CA ASP A 77 18.49 -7.84 18.25
C ASP A 77 17.35 -8.75 17.78
N PRO A 78 17.65 -9.95 17.21
CA PRO A 78 16.63 -10.84 16.65
C PRO A 78 15.59 -11.35 17.65
N GLU A 79 16.00 -11.60 18.89
CA GLU A 79 15.11 -12.10 19.95
C GLU A 79 14.11 -11.02 20.36
N ALA A 80 14.61 -9.81 20.66
CA ALA A 80 13.77 -8.66 20.99
C ALA A 80 12.85 -8.25 19.81
N ALA A 81 13.34 -8.34 18.56
CA ALA A 81 12.54 -8.09 17.37
C ALA A 81 11.41 -9.12 17.23
N GLY A 82 11.70 -10.41 17.45
CA GLY A 82 10.70 -11.48 17.40
C GLY A 82 9.62 -11.32 18.47
N ASP A 83 10.00 -10.99 19.68
CA ASP A 83 9.06 -10.74 20.77
C ASP A 83 8.15 -9.54 20.48
N PHE A 84 8.72 -8.42 20.04
CA PHE A 84 7.95 -7.25 19.67
C PHE A 84 6.99 -7.53 18.51
N ARG A 85 7.46 -8.21 17.46
CA ARG A 85 6.68 -8.61 16.31
C ARG A 85 5.47 -9.45 16.69
N ARG A 86 5.64 -10.40 17.61
CA ARG A 86 4.55 -11.26 18.11
C ARG A 86 3.35 -10.48 18.64
N PHE A 87 3.60 -9.34 19.29
CA PHE A 87 2.55 -8.51 19.87
C PHE A 87 2.01 -7.43 18.93
N THR A 88 2.75 -7.04 17.90
CA THR A 88 2.43 -5.82 17.11
C THR A 88 2.14 -6.08 15.65
N GLU A 89 2.73 -7.11 15.04
CA GLU A 89 2.61 -7.33 13.59
C GLU A 89 1.16 -7.53 13.15
N GLY A 90 0.38 -8.31 13.89
CA GLY A 90 -1.03 -8.55 13.56
C GLY A 90 -1.85 -7.25 13.50
N ALA A 91 -1.66 -6.35 14.47
CA ALA A 91 -2.35 -5.07 14.51
C ALA A 91 -1.89 -4.12 13.38
N ILE A 92 -0.58 -4.09 13.09
CA ILE A 92 -0.04 -3.26 12.01
C ILE A 92 -0.55 -3.77 10.66
N ARG A 93 -0.52 -5.08 10.43
CA ARG A 93 -1.02 -5.73 9.21
C ARG A 93 -2.50 -5.44 9.00
N ALA A 94 -3.33 -5.65 10.03
CA ALA A 94 -4.76 -5.35 9.97
C ALA A 94 -5.04 -3.87 9.69
N SER A 95 -4.25 -2.95 10.26
CA SER A 95 -4.38 -1.52 9.98
C SER A 95 -4.06 -1.19 8.53
N LYS A 96 -3.00 -1.77 7.96
CA LYS A 96 -2.63 -1.58 6.55
C LYS A 96 -3.68 -2.17 5.61
N GLN A 97 -4.17 -3.37 5.89
CA GLN A 97 -5.26 -3.99 5.11
C GLN A 97 -6.53 -3.12 5.12
N ARG A 98 -6.93 -2.58 6.27
CA ARG A 98 -8.09 -1.69 6.36
C ARG A 98 -7.95 -0.46 5.48
N VAL A 99 -6.79 0.20 5.50
CA VAL A 99 -6.47 1.35 4.63
C VAL A 99 -6.58 0.97 3.15
N LEU A 100 -5.99 -0.16 2.74
CA LEU A 100 -6.03 -0.64 1.36
C LEU A 100 -7.46 -1.01 0.92
N HIS A 101 -8.26 -1.62 1.79
CA HIS A 101 -9.67 -1.91 1.50
C HIS A 101 -10.50 -0.65 1.26
N GLU A 102 -10.27 0.39 2.05
CA GLU A 102 -10.96 1.67 1.88
C GLU A 102 -10.60 2.31 0.53
N VAL A 103 -9.31 2.37 0.19
CA VAL A 103 -8.87 2.87 -1.12
C VAL A 103 -9.42 2.00 -2.27
N ARG A 104 -9.42 0.67 -2.13
CA ARG A 104 -10.02 -0.23 -3.11
C ARG A 104 -11.51 0.05 -3.32
N ALA A 105 -12.26 0.29 -2.25
CA ALA A 105 -13.68 0.60 -2.34
C ALA A 105 -13.94 1.91 -3.10
N HIS A 106 -13.11 2.93 -2.88
CA HIS A 106 -13.18 4.18 -3.65
C HIS A 106 -12.90 3.97 -5.14
N LEU A 107 -11.85 3.20 -5.47
CA LEU A 107 -11.47 2.93 -6.86
C LEU A 107 -12.49 2.05 -7.59
N ALA A 108 -13.10 1.08 -6.90
CA ALA A 108 -14.10 0.17 -7.47
C ALA A 108 -15.30 0.93 -8.06
N ILE A 109 -15.67 2.07 -7.50
CA ILE A 109 -16.76 2.91 -8.02
C ILE A 109 -16.49 3.33 -9.48
N LEU A 110 -15.24 3.68 -9.81
CA LEU A 110 -14.84 4.09 -11.15
C LEU A 110 -14.73 2.88 -12.09
N VAL A 111 -14.09 1.82 -11.62
CA VAL A 111 -13.86 0.60 -12.40
C VAL A 111 -15.16 -0.11 -12.74
N ASP A 112 -16.10 -0.23 -11.79
CA ASP A 112 -17.40 -0.87 -12.01
C ASP A 112 -18.29 -0.08 -12.98
N GLN A 113 -18.09 1.23 -13.09
CA GLN A 113 -18.81 2.09 -14.04
C GLN A 113 -18.14 2.16 -15.40
N ASP A 114 -16.96 1.56 -15.55
CA ASP A 114 -16.14 1.58 -16.79
C ASP A 114 -15.94 3.00 -17.34
N GLN A 115 -15.65 3.94 -16.46
CA GLN A 115 -15.46 5.34 -16.85
C GLN A 115 -14.44 6.07 -15.97
N ALA A 116 -13.73 7.01 -16.61
CA ALA A 116 -12.95 8.01 -15.88
C ALA A 116 -13.88 8.87 -15.01
N GLY A 117 -13.37 9.31 -13.86
CA GLY A 117 -14.20 10.13 -13.00
C GLY A 117 -13.48 10.65 -11.78
N ARG A 118 -14.28 11.26 -10.93
CA ARG A 118 -13.84 11.83 -9.65
C ARG A 118 -14.31 10.95 -8.51
N VAL A 119 -13.37 10.55 -7.67
CA VAL A 119 -13.67 10.02 -6.34
C VAL A 119 -13.59 11.17 -5.35
N SER A 120 -14.63 11.37 -4.57
CA SER A 120 -14.72 12.47 -3.60
C SER A 120 -14.94 11.93 -2.19
N ASP A 121 -14.90 12.84 -1.22
CA ASP A 121 -15.05 12.53 0.21
C ASP A 121 -13.94 11.62 0.73
N LEU A 122 -12.72 11.87 0.26
CA LEU A 122 -11.55 11.08 0.59
C LEU A 122 -10.94 11.52 1.91
N GLU A 123 -10.49 10.55 2.70
CA GLU A 123 -9.66 10.81 3.87
C GLU A 123 -8.19 10.89 3.44
N ALA A 124 -7.60 12.10 3.54
CA ALA A 124 -6.23 12.35 3.09
C ALA A 124 -5.20 11.43 3.74
N ASP A 125 -5.33 11.17 5.05
CA ASP A 125 -4.42 10.28 5.79
C ASP A 125 -4.48 8.84 5.26
N THR A 126 -5.69 8.33 4.96
CA THR A 126 -5.89 7.00 4.37
C THR A 126 -5.18 6.90 3.02
N TRP A 127 -5.37 7.88 2.15
CA TRP A 127 -4.73 7.89 0.83
C TRP A 127 -3.20 8.06 0.91
N LEU A 128 -2.70 8.92 1.81
CA LEU A 128 -1.26 9.06 2.02
C LEU A 128 -0.61 7.77 2.50
N MET A 129 -1.25 7.05 3.45
CA MET A 129 -0.75 5.77 3.93
C MET A 129 -0.75 4.71 2.82
N ALA A 130 -1.81 4.62 2.03
CA ALA A 130 -1.88 3.69 0.90
C ALA A 130 -0.82 3.99 -0.16
N LEU A 131 -0.73 5.24 -0.62
CA LEU A 131 0.27 5.66 -1.61
C LEU A 131 1.70 5.40 -1.13
N ASN A 132 1.98 5.66 0.15
CA ASN A 132 3.27 5.36 0.74
C ASN A 132 3.58 3.86 0.72
N ASP A 133 2.63 3.02 1.12
CA ASP A 133 2.83 1.56 1.14
C ASP A 133 3.02 1.00 -0.27
N LEU A 134 2.24 1.46 -1.25
CA LEU A 134 2.41 1.09 -2.66
C LEU A 134 3.77 1.50 -3.20
N ARG A 135 4.23 2.73 -2.91
CA ARG A 135 5.56 3.19 -3.32
C ARG A 135 6.68 2.40 -2.67
N LEU A 136 6.57 2.09 -1.37
CA LEU A 136 7.56 1.27 -0.68
C LEU A 136 7.62 -0.14 -1.28
N ALA A 137 6.47 -0.75 -1.61
CA ALA A 137 6.42 -2.04 -2.26
C ALA A 137 7.11 -2.02 -3.64
N LEU A 138 6.77 -1.04 -4.48
CA LEU A 138 7.40 -0.88 -5.80
C LEU A 138 8.89 -0.55 -5.69
N SER A 139 9.31 0.29 -4.73
CA SER A 139 10.72 0.63 -4.55
C SER A 139 11.58 -0.61 -4.28
N VAL A 140 11.07 -1.56 -3.50
CA VAL A 140 11.75 -2.82 -3.23
C VAL A 140 11.81 -3.71 -4.48
N ARG A 141 10.71 -3.83 -5.22
CA ARG A 141 10.64 -4.66 -6.44
C ARG A 141 11.49 -4.13 -7.60
N LEU A 142 11.63 -2.80 -7.67
CA LEU A 142 12.44 -2.11 -8.69
C LEU A 142 13.87 -1.84 -8.24
N GLU A 143 14.22 -2.21 -7.00
CA GLU A 143 15.53 -1.93 -6.40
C GLU A 143 15.91 -0.45 -6.50
N ILE A 144 14.95 0.45 -6.21
CA ILE A 144 15.12 1.90 -6.36
C ILE A 144 16.28 2.41 -5.49
N ASP A 145 17.21 3.08 -6.12
CA ASP A 145 18.35 3.78 -5.53
C ASP A 145 18.53 5.21 -6.09
N GLU A 146 19.65 5.83 -5.80
CA GLU A 146 19.97 7.21 -6.23
C GLU A 146 20.15 7.33 -7.76
N GLU A 147 20.54 6.26 -8.44
CA GLU A 147 20.81 6.22 -9.89
C GLU A 147 19.56 5.84 -10.71
N SER A 148 18.51 5.36 -10.06
CA SER A 148 17.32 4.80 -10.72
C SER A 148 16.58 5.81 -11.59
N PHE A 149 16.64 7.10 -11.29
CA PHE A 149 16.04 8.13 -12.12
C PHE A 149 16.78 8.28 -13.46
N GLU A 150 18.10 8.29 -13.46
CA GLU A 150 18.91 8.36 -14.67
C GLU A 150 18.73 7.09 -15.53
N LEU A 151 18.64 5.93 -14.86
CA LEU A 151 18.32 4.67 -15.54
C LEU A 151 16.94 4.74 -16.24
N PHE A 152 15.91 5.18 -15.54
CA PHE A 152 14.58 5.37 -16.09
C PHE A 152 14.55 6.27 -17.32
N GLU A 153 15.25 7.41 -17.26
CA GLU A 153 15.35 8.36 -18.37
C GLU A 153 16.05 7.73 -19.59
N SER A 154 17.03 6.85 -19.37
CA SER A 154 17.80 6.19 -20.41
C SER A 154 17.08 5.03 -21.10
N LEU A 155 16.04 4.46 -20.48
CA LEU A 155 15.32 3.33 -21.04
C LEU A 155 14.54 3.73 -22.32
N PRO A 156 14.52 2.86 -23.35
CA PRO A 156 13.64 3.02 -24.50
C PRO A 156 12.17 3.10 -24.10
N ASP A 157 11.35 3.82 -24.85
CA ASP A 157 9.92 3.98 -24.53
C ASP A 157 9.14 2.67 -24.58
N GLU A 158 9.61 1.70 -25.38
CA GLU A 158 9.02 0.37 -25.51
C GLU A 158 9.48 -0.62 -24.41
N ASP A 159 10.41 -0.21 -23.54
CA ASP A 159 10.90 -1.09 -22.48
C ASP A 159 9.81 -1.28 -21.41
N PRO A 160 9.41 -2.53 -21.09
CA PRO A 160 8.40 -2.79 -20.08
C PRO A 160 8.75 -2.23 -18.70
N GLN A 161 10.02 -2.18 -18.34
CA GLN A 161 10.49 -1.62 -17.07
C GLN A 161 10.19 -0.13 -17.01
N LYS A 162 10.30 0.61 -18.11
CA LYS A 162 10.01 2.04 -18.14
C LYS A 162 8.58 2.35 -17.69
N SER A 163 7.62 1.52 -18.09
CA SER A 163 6.23 1.68 -17.64
C SER A 163 6.07 1.50 -16.13
N ILE A 164 6.80 0.54 -15.53
CA ILE A 164 6.73 0.29 -14.08
C ILE A 164 7.41 1.42 -13.29
N TYR A 165 8.56 1.91 -13.78
CA TYR A 165 9.20 3.10 -13.21
C TYR A 165 8.28 4.34 -13.30
N ALA A 166 7.58 4.52 -14.43
CA ALA A 166 6.63 5.61 -14.60
C ALA A 166 5.52 5.57 -13.54
N VAL A 167 4.99 4.38 -13.24
CA VAL A 167 4.00 4.19 -12.16
C VAL A 167 4.59 4.56 -10.80
N TYR A 168 5.82 4.16 -10.50
CA TYR A 168 6.48 4.51 -9.23
C TYR A 168 6.60 6.03 -9.05
N TYR A 169 7.06 6.75 -10.09
CA TYR A 169 7.19 8.20 -10.05
C TYR A 169 5.83 8.90 -10.00
N TRP A 170 4.83 8.37 -10.73
CA TRP A 170 3.48 8.88 -10.69
C TRP A 170 2.84 8.77 -9.29
N LEU A 171 3.01 7.64 -8.60
CA LEU A 171 2.56 7.51 -7.20
C LEU A 171 3.25 8.53 -6.30
N GLY A 172 4.54 8.80 -6.52
CA GLY A 172 5.28 9.83 -5.82
C GLY A 172 4.68 11.22 -6.03
N TRP A 173 4.35 11.52 -7.29
CA TRP A 173 3.70 12.78 -7.64
C TRP A 173 2.31 12.92 -7.00
N LEU A 174 1.50 11.86 -7.00
CA LEU A 174 0.20 11.85 -6.31
C LEU A 174 0.34 12.11 -4.82
N GLN A 175 1.30 11.46 -4.17
CA GLN A 175 1.57 11.63 -2.74
C GLN A 175 2.00 13.07 -2.43
N GLU A 176 2.90 13.64 -3.21
CA GLU A 176 3.38 15.01 -3.04
C GLU A 176 2.25 16.03 -3.29
N ASN A 177 1.43 15.81 -4.33
CA ASN A 177 0.27 16.63 -4.61
C ASN A 177 -0.73 16.63 -3.44
N LEU A 178 -1.01 15.48 -2.83
CA LEU A 178 -1.91 15.40 -1.67
C LEU A 178 -1.31 16.10 -0.44
N LEU A 179 0.00 15.96 -0.19
CA LEU A 179 0.70 16.63 0.89
C LEU A 179 0.63 18.17 0.78
N HIS A 180 0.65 18.71 -0.43
CA HIS A 180 0.52 20.15 -0.63
C HIS A 180 -0.88 20.72 -0.34
N LEU A 181 -1.89 19.86 -0.22
CA LEU A 181 -3.28 20.25 0.07
C LEU A 181 -3.61 20.21 1.57
N LEU A 182 -2.73 19.61 2.40
CA LEU A 182 -2.90 19.53 3.85
C LEU A 182 -2.55 20.86 4.53
#